data_c835255d2b47c71223c90ff6c3470e91
#
_entry.id   c835255d2b47c71223c90ff6c3470e91
#
_cell.length_a   1.000
_cell.length_b   1.000
_cell.length_c   1.000
_cell.angle_alpha   90.00
_cell.angle_beta   90.00
_cell.angle_gamma   90.00
#
_symmetry.space_group_name_H-M   'P 1'
#
loop_
_entity.id
_entity.type
_entity.pdbx_description
1 polymer ?
#
loop_
_entity_poly.entity_id
_entity_poly.type
_entity_poly.pdbx_seq_one_letter_code
_entity_poly.pdbx_strand_id
1 'polypeptide(L)'
;MNNGIIKRMFVLLVVAITGMTQGAKAQSMAVKSNVLADAFLNPNLGIEVGLAPKWTLDITGQFNAWTLSHERRWKHWVVQPEARYWFCDRFSGHFVGAHIHGGQYNIGGFDGKINFLGTDARKLKDSRYQGWFVGAGIAYGYAWILGRHWNLEAEIGFGYSYTRYDRFRCVGCGKRIETDRPHHYVGPTKAAINLVYVF
;
A
#
# COMPACT_ATOMS: atom_id res chain seq x y z
N MET A 1 22.08 -10.45 8.03
CA MET A 1 20.72 -11.03 8.08
C MET A 1 20.83 -12.45 7.58
N ASN A 2 20.45 -13.43 8.40
CA ASN A 2 20.86 -14.84 8.20
C ASN A 2 20.07 -15.48 7.03
N ASN A 3 20.77 -15.86 5.95
CA ASN A 3 20.16 -16.49 4.75
C ASN A 3 19.27 -17.71 5.06
N GLY A 4 19.48 -18.36 6.22
CA GLY A 4 18.66 -19.47 6.70
C GLY A 4 17.25 -19.06 7.13
N ILE A 5 17.07 -17.87 7.69
CA ILE A 5 15.74 -17.37 8.11
C ILE A 5 14.91 -17.00 6.87
N ILE A 6 15.53 -16.34 5.90
CA ILE A 6 14.84 -15.94 4.64
C ILE A 6 14.38 -17.19 3.87
N LYS A 7 15.24 -18.21 3.77
CA LYS A 7 14.86 -19.49 3.13
C LYS A 7 13.71 -20.19 3.87
N ARG A 8 13.72 -20.20 5.19
CA ARG A 8 12.64 -20.80 6.00
C ARG A 8 11.32 -20.03 5.86
N MET A 9 11.37 -18.69 5.86
CA MET A 9 10.18 -17.86 5.61
C MET A 9 9.63 -18.08 4.19
N PHE A 10 10.50 -18.18 3.19
CA PHE A 10 10.09 -18.46 1.81
C PHE A 10 9.45 -19.84 1.67
N VAL A 11 10.03 -20.87 2.28
CA VAL A 11 9.47 -22.23 2.30
C VAL A 11 8.14 -22.27 3.03
N LEU A 12 7.99 -21.60 4.18
CA LEU A 12 6.73 -21.51 4.89
C LEU A 12 5.65 -20.77 4.10
N LEU A 13 6.02 -19.72 3.38
CA LEU A 13 5.11 -18.99 2.49
C LEU A 13 4.64 -19.90 1.32
N VAL A 14 5.55 -20.62 0.69
CA VAL A 14 5.23 -21.58 -0.40
C VAL A 14 4.35 -22.72 0.11
N VAL A 15 4.64 -23.28 1.30
CA VAL A 15 3.83 -24.33 1.92
C VAL A 15 2.44 -23.81 2.31
N ALA A 16 2.34 -22.58 2.81
CA ALA A 16 1.05 -21.97 3.10
C ALA A 16 0.21 -21.76 1.83
N ILE A 17 0.84 -21.32 0.74
CA ILE A 17 0.17 -21.12 -0.56
C ILE A 17 -0.28 -22.48 -1.15
N THR A 18 0.56 -23.54 -1.07
CA THR A 18 0.22 -24.86 -1.60
C THR A 18 -0.80 -25.62 -0.72
N GLY A 19 -0.82 -25.36 0.59
CA GLY A 19 -1.80 -25.97 1.51
C GLY A 19 -3.24 -25.43 1.33
N MET A 20 -3.42 -24.26 0.74
CA MET A 20 -4.72 -23.66 0.47
C MET A 20 -5.44 -24.21 -0.78
N THR A 21 -4.79 -25.05 -1.58
CA THR A 21 -5.36 -25.58 -2.83
C THR A 21 -6.23 -26.82 -2.65
N GLN A 22 -6.40 -27.33 -1.43
CA GLN A 22 -7.13 -28.58 -1.11
C GLN A 22 -8.60 -28.34 -0.70
N GLY A 23 -9.28 -27.43 -1.33
CA GLY A 23 -10.70 -27.19 -1.07
C GLY A 23 -11.38 -26.55 -2.27
N ALA A 24 -11.49 -27.30 -3.35
CA ALA A 24 -12.11 -26.83 -4.59
C ALA A 24 -13.52 -26.29 -4.37
N LYS A 25 -13.67 -24.98 -4.29
CA LYS A 25 -14.87 -24.27 -4.73
C LYS A 25 -14.47 -22.87 -5.20
N ALA A 26 -14.47 -22.72 -6.53
CA ALA A 26 -14.58 -21.47 -7.28
C ALA A 26 -13.92 -20.22 -6.67
N GLN A 27 -12.83 -19.77 -7.28
CA GLN A 27 -12.27 -18.42 -7.13
C GLN A 27 -12.14 -17.95 -5.68
N SER A 28 -11.20 -18.53 -4.95
CA SER A 28 -10.99 -18.20 -3.54
C SER A 28 -9.81 -17.27 -3.30
N MET A 29 -9.04 -16.94 -4.32
CA MET A 29 -7.80 -16.17 -4.21
C MET A 29 -7.62 -15.27 -5.43
N ALA A 30 -7.07 -14.09 -5.21
CA ALA A 30 -6.71 -13.18 -6.29
C ALA A 30 -5.35 -12.53 -6.00
N VAL A 31 -4.64 -12.20 -7.08
CA VAL A 31 -3.44 -11.37 -7.05
C VAL A 31 -3.73 -10.09 -7.80
N LYS A 32 -3.25 -8.97 -7.30
CA LYS A 32 -3.53 -7.66 -7.89
C LYS A 32 -2.32 -6.75 -7.89
N SER A 33 -2.29 -5.84 -8.86
CA SER A 33 -1.37 -4.71 -8.91
C SER A 33 -2.15 -3.42 -9.14
N ASN A 34 -1.80 -2.38 -8.41
CA ASN A 34 -2.36 -1.04 -8.58
C ASN A 34 -1.64 -0.33 -9.74
N VAL A 35 -2.28 -0.34 -10.90
CA VAL A 35 -1.76 0.26 -12.14
C VAL A 35 -1.51 1.76 -11.98
N LEU A 36 -2.33 2.44 -11.17
CA LEU A 36 -2.12 3.86 -10.87
C LEU A 36 -0.79 4.08 -10.13
N ALA A 37 -0.48 3.26 -9.13
CA ALA A 37 0.78 3.34 -8.41
C ALA A 37 1.97 2.96 -9.30
N ASP A 38 1.83 1.94 -10.14
CA ASP A 38 2.87 1.51 -11.07
C ASP A 38 3.21 2.60 -12.09
N ALA A 39 2.21 3.37 -12.57
CA ALA A 39 2.41 4.52 -13.44
C ALA A 39 3.25 5.63 -12.78
N PHE A 40 3.24 5.73 -11.46
CA PHE A 40 4.11 6.61 -10.68
C PHE A 40 5.41 5.94 -10.21
N LEU A 41 5.83 4.84 -10.86
CA LEU A 41 7.03 4.08 -10.53
C LEU A 41 7.04 3.58 -9.06
N ASN A 42 5.89 3.20 -8.57
CA ASN A 42 5.70 2.70 -7.22
C ASN A 42 5.27 1.21 -7.24
N PRO A 43 6.21 0.26 -7.37
CA PRO A 43 5.92 -1.16 -7.42
C PRO A 43 5.08 -1.61 -6.24
N ASN A 44 4.04 -2.38 -6.53
CA ASN A 44 3.11 -2.87 -5.54
C ASN A 44 2.60 -4.27 -5.91
N LEU A 45 2.16 -4.99 -4.92
CA LEU A 45 1.54 -6.29 -5.09
C LEU A 45 0.52 -6.51 -3.97
N GLY A 46 -0.66 -6.97 -4.34
CA GLY A 46 -1.71 -7.38 -3.42
C GLY A 46 -2.08 -8.85 -3.58
N ILE A 47 -2.43 -9.47 -2.47
CA ILE A 47 -3.00 -10.81 -2.42
C ILE A 47 -4.31 -10.71 -1.66
N GLU A 48 -5.38 -11.18 -2.29
CA GLU A 48 -6.71 -11.20 -1.69
C GLU A 48 -7.21 -12.64 -1.56
N VAL A 49 -7.72 -12.99 -0.39
CA VAL A 49 -8.20 -14.33 -0.06
C VAL A 49 -9.66 -14.27 0.37
N GLY A 50 -10.50 -15.11 -0.23
CA GLY A 50 -11.89 -15.29 0.16
C GLY A 50 -12.01 -16.02 1.50
N LEU A 51 -12.57 -15.37 2.51
CA LEU A 51 -12.83 -15.96 3.83
C LEU A 51 -14.23 -16.56 3.93
N ALA A 52 -15.19 -15.94 3.24
CA ALA A 52 -16.59 -16.36 3.20
C ALA A 52 -17.22 -15.92 1.86
N PRO A 53 -18.46 -16.30 1.54
CA PRO A 53 -19.10 -15.95 0.26
C PRO A 53 -19.07 -14.46 -0.08
N LYS A 54 -19.13 -13.59 0.95
CA LYS A 54 -19.14 -12.13 0.81
C LYS A 54 -17.98 -11.43 1.51
N TRP A 55 -17.02 -12.17 2.07
CA TRP A 55 -15.92 -11.60 2.81
C TRP A 55 -14.59 -12.01 2.21
N THR A 56 -13.71 -11.03 2.02
CA THR A 56 -12.33 -11.25 1.61
C THR A 56 -11.37 -10.49 2.53
N LEU A 57 -10.15 -10.97 2.61
CA LEU A 57 -9.03 -10.29 3.22
C LEU A 57 -8.01 -9.95 2.11
N ASP A 58 -7.78 -8.68 1.90
CA ASP A 58 -6.76 -8.14 0.99
C ASP A 58 -5.54 -7.72 1.79
N ILE A 59 -4.35 -8.05 1.32
CA ILE A 59 -3.09 -7.59 1.88
C ILE A 59 -2.26 -7.02 0.74
N THR A 60 -2.11 -5.71 0.69
CA THR A 60 -1.32 -5.02 -0.31
C THR A 60 -0.03 -4.49 0.28
N GLY A 61 1.07 -4.73 -0.42
CA GLY A 61 2.40 -4.21 -0.12
C GLY A 61 2.90 -3.29 -1.23
N GLN A 62 3.55 -2.19 -0.85
CA GLN A 62 4.23 -1.27 -1.76
C GLN A 62 5.67 -1.09 -1.29
N PHE A 63 6.59 -1.08 -2.24
CA PHE A 63 7.99 -0.88 -1.93
C PHE A 63 8.65 -0.01 -2.99
N ASN A 64 9.23 1.10 -2.56
CA ASN A 64 9.96 2.00 -3.43
C ASN A 64 11.32 2.33 -2.81
N ALA A 65 12.38 2.06 -3.55
CA ALA A 65 13.75 2.30 -3.12
C ALA A 65 14.51 3.30 -4.01
N TRP A 66 13.79 4.04 -4.87
CA TRP A 66 14.41 4.87 -5.88
C TRP A 66 15.15 6.08 -5.29
N THR A 67 16.36 6.28 -5.78
CA THR A 67 17.09 7.55 -5.68
C THR A 67 17.15 8.10 -7.10
N LEU A 68 16.39 9.15 -7.36
CA LEU A 68 16.33 9.79 -8.66
C LEU A 68 17.49 10.81 -8.81
N SER A 69 17.74 11.28 -10.04
CA SER A 69 18.73 12.31 -10.33
C SER A 69 18.51 13.57 -9.48
N HIS A 70 19.58 14.32 -9.18
CA HIS A 70 19.59 15.51 -8.33
C HIS A 70 19.25 15.23 -6.85
N GLU A 71 19.74 14.12 -6.31
CA GLU A 71 19.57 13.72 -4.90
C GLU A 71 18.11 13.54 -4.44
N ARG A 72 17.15 13.51 -5.36
CA ARG A 72 15.75 13.27 -5.01
C ARG A 72 15.59 11.86 -4.44
N ARG A 73 15.08 11.78 -3.21
CA ARG A 73 14.84 10.52 -2.52
C ARG A 73 13.34 10.26 -2.45
N TRP A 74 12.94 9.11 -2.98
CA TRP A 74 11.57 8.60 -2.90
C TRP A 74 11.64 7.15 -2.43
N LYS A 75 11.87 7.00 -1.12
CA LYS A 75 11.99 5.68 -0.52
C LYS A 75 10.89 5.49 0.49
N HIS A 76 10.11 4.44 0.31
CA HIS A 76 9.09 4.05 1.28
C HIS A 76 8.73 2.58 1.12
N TRP A 77 8.19 2.03 2.16
CA TRP A 77 7.44 0.79 2.11
C TRP A 77 6.13 0.98 2.89
N VAL A 78 5.08 0.34 2.40
CA VAL A 78 3.74 0.38 3.00
C VAL A 78 3.18 -1.02 2.96
N VAL A 79 2.53 -1.42 4.05
CA VAL A 79 1.69 -2.62 4.08
C VAL A 79 0.31 -2.20 4.53
N GLN A 80 -0.71 -2.70 3.82
CA GLN A 80 -2.10 -2.31 4.03
C GLN A 80 -3.01 -3.54 3.96
N PRO A 81 -3.27 -4.23 5.09
CA PRO A 81 -4.33 -5.22 5.19
C PRO A 81 -5.70 -4.55 5.25
N GLU A 82 -6.67 -5.17 4.56
CA GLU A 82 -8.04 -4.70 4.45
C GLU A 82 -9.02 -5.87 4.48
N ALA A 83 -10.01 -5.80 5.36
CA ALA A 83 -11.16 -6.67 5.36
C ALA A 83 -12.25 -6.05 4.48
N ARG A 84 -12.76 -6.82 3.50
CA ARG A 84 -13.74 -6.38 2.50
C ARG A 84 -15.04 -7.14 2.62
N TYR A 85 -16.12 -6.42 2.54
CA TYR A 85 -17.47 -6.95 2.41
C TYR A 85 -18.04 -6.64 1.04
N TRP A 86 -18.41 -7.69 0.28
CA TRP A 86 -18.98 -7.61 -1.05
C TRP A 86 -20.51 -7.64 -0.98
N PHE A 87 -21.17 -6.72 -1.68
CA PHE A 87 -22.63 -6.66 -1.68
C PHE A 87 -23.27 -7.81 -2.48
N CYS A 88 -22.58 -8.23 -3.54
CA CYS A 88 -22.93 -9.41 -4.35
C CYS A 88 -22.01 -10.59 -4.00
N ASP A 89 -21.42 -11.21 -4.99
CA ASP A 89 -20.41 -12.24 -4.80
C ASP A 89 -19.02 -11.63 -4.65
N ARG A 90 -18.11 -12.33 -3.97
CA ARG A 90 -16.72 -11.90 -3.85
C ARG A 90 -16.06 -11.69 -5.20
N PHE A 91 -15.19 -10.72 -5.29
CA PHE A 91 -14.49 -10.27 -6.50
C PHE A 91 -15.40 -9.68 -7.59
N SER A 92 -16.64 -9.32 -7.28
CA SER A 92 -17.60 -8.80 -8.27
C SER A 92 -18.48 -7.69 -7.70
N GLY A 93 -18.58 -6.59 -8.44
CA GLY A 93 -19.47 -5.48 -8.11
C GLY A 93 -18.95 -4.61 -6.97
N HIS A 94 -19.87 -4.09 -6.19
CA HIS A 94 -19.58 -3.14 -5.11
C HIS A 94 -19.04 -3.83 -3.87
N PHE A 95 -18.08 -3.19 -3.20
CA PHE A 95 -17.59 -3.60 -1.89
C PHE A 95 -17.29 -2.40 -0.99
N VAL A 96 -17.30 -2.64 0.30
CA VAL A 96 -16.78 -1.74 1.31
C VAL A 96 -15.66 -2.45 2.05
N GLY A 97 -14.63 -1.70 2.44
CA GLY A 97 -13.48 -2.22 3.14
C GLY A 97 -13.18 -1.44 4.43
N ALA A 98 -12.60 -2.13 5.39
CA ALA A 98 -11.97 -1.51 6.54
C ALA A 98 -10.49 -1.90 6.52
N HIS A 99 -9.60 -0.91 6.49
CA HIS A 99 -8.16 -1.14 6.36
C HIS A 99 -7.39 -0.51 7.50
N ILE A 100 -6.28 -1.14 7.82
CA ILE A 100 -5.19 -0.51 8.56
C ILE A 100 -3.99 -0.39 7.62
N HIS A 101 -3.15 0.60 7.85
CA HIS A 101 -1.94 0.77 7.04
C HIS A 101 -0.78 1.22 7.91
N GLY A 102 0.41 0.84 7.51
CA GLY A 102 1.64 1.24 8.19
C GLY A 102 2.84 1.13 7.28
N GLY A 103 3.85 1.94 7.57
CA GLY A 103 5.05 1.96 6.76
C GLY A 103 6.08 2.95 7.25
N GLN A 104 7.15 3.04 6.47
CA GLN A 104 8.23 4.01 6.68
C GLN A 104 8.50 4.75 5.37
N TYR A 105 8.93 5.99 5.50
CA TYR A 105 9.28 6.81 4.35
C TYR A 105 10.54 7.63 4.59
N ASN A 106 11.23 7.92 3.50
CA ASN A 106 12.37 8.81 3.44
C ASN A 106 12.28 9.60 2.14
N ILE A 107 11.72 10.81 2.22
CA ILE A 107 11.34 11.62 1.07
C ILE A 107 12.01 12.98 1.17
N GLY A 108 12.57 13.46 0.06
CA GLY A 108 13.18 14.79 -0.02
C GLY A 108 13.62 15.14 -1.44
N GLY A 109 13.85 16.45 -1.69
CA GLY A 109 14.33 16.95 -2.96
C GLY A 109 13.25 17.14 -4.04
N PHE A 110 11.97 17.15 -3.67
CA PHE A 110 10.88 17.37 -4.62
C PHE A 110 10.40 18.82 -4.59
N ASP A 111 10.36 19.44 -5.77
CA ASP A 111 9.75 20.76 -5.99
C ASP A 111 8.28 20.53 -6.37
N GLY A 112 7.41 20.48 -5.40
CA GLY A 112 5.98 20.21 -5.60
C GLY A 112 5.10 21.34 -5.10
N LYS A 113 4.06 21.68 -5.89
CA LYS A 113 3.01 22.64 -5.49
C LYS A 113 1.83 21.96 -4.79
N ILE A 114 1.93 20.65 -4.55
CA ILE A 114 0.83 19.82 -4.04
C ILE A 114 1.10 19.49 -2.58
N ASN A 115 0.11 19.68 -1.73
CA ASN A 115 0.14 19.20 -0.36
C ASN A 115 -0.12 17.71 -0.35
N PHE A 116 0.87 16.93 0.06
CA PHE A 116 0.75 15.48 0.18
C PHE A 116 0.60 15.08 1.64
N LEU A 117 -0.46 14.36 1.97
CA LEU A 117 -0.78 13.92 3.34
C LEU A 117 -0.68 15.05 4.39
N GLY A 118 -1.18 16.25 4.05
CA GLY A 118 -1.14 17.41 4.95
C GLY A 118 0.24 18.05 5.13
N THR A 119 1.27 17.58 4.43
CA THR A 119 2.61 18.16 4.45
C THR A 119 2.77 19.13 3.27
N ASP A 120 3.22 20.36 3.56
CA ASP A 120 3.52 21.37 2.54
C ASP A 120 4.71 20.91 1.70
N ALA A 121 4.44 20.48 0.46
CA ALA A 121 5.45 19.96 -0.46
C ALA A 121 6.52 21.00 -0.87
N ARG A 122 6.28 22.29 -0.69
CA ARG A 122 7.28 23.33 -0.92
C ARG A 122 8.49 23.18 0.02
N LYS A 123 8.26 22.67 1.24
CA LYS A 123 9.33 22.39 2.21
C LYS A 123 10.14 21.14 1.89
N LEU A 124 9.66 20.28 0.98
CA LEU A 124 10.36 19.08 0.53
C LEU A 124 11.53 19.37 -0.41
N LYS A 125 11.57 20.58 -1.02
CA LYS A 125 12.64 21.01 -1.93
C LYS A 125 13.99 21.06 -1.22
N ASP A 126 14.03 21.69 -0.06
CA ASP A 126 15.25 21.97 0.71
C ASP A 126 15.36 21.13 1.99
N SER A 127 14.46 20.18 2.18
CA SER A 127 14.40 19.36 3.39
C SER A 127 14.13 17.91 3.06
N ARG A 128 14.65 17.02 3.90
CA ARG A 128 14.38 15.59 3.87
C ARG A 128 13.55 15.21 5.10
N TYR A 129 12.49 14.47 4.87
CA TYR A 129 11.63 13.91 5.92
C TYR A 129 11.81 12.40 5.96
N GLN A 130 12.11 11.91 7.13
CA GLN A 130 12.23 10.48 7.39
C GLN A 130 11.36 10.13 8.59
N GLY A 131 10.51 9.13 8.45
CA GLY A 131 9.61 8.76 9.54
C GLY A 131 8.87 7.47 9.28
N TRP A 132 7.97 7.18 10.21
CA TRP A 132 7.03 6.06 10.11
C TRP A 132 5.60 6.60 10.29
N PHE A 133 4.66 5.83 9.80
CA PHE A 133 3.24 6.13 9.96
C PHE A 133 2.44 4.86 10.20
N VAL A 134 1.32 5.03 10.88
CA VAL A 134 0.30 4.00 11.08
C VAL A 134 -1.06 4.67 11.04
N GLY A 135 -2.04 3.97 10.51
CA GLY A 135 -3.38 4.52 10.40
C GLY A 135 -4.43 3.46 10.13
N ALA A 136 -5.67 3.92 10.07
CA ALA A 136 -6.82 3.11 9.74
C ALA A 136 -7.83 3.93 8.93
N GLY A 137 -8.64 3.25 8.15
CA GLY A 137 -9.66 3.89 7.34
C GLY A 137 -10.72 2.93 6.83
N ILE A 138 -11.65 3.51 6.10
CA ILE A 138 -12.69 2.79 5.37
C ILE A 138 -12.51 3.05 3.88
N ALA A 139 -12.85 2.07 3.06
CA ALA A 139 -12.78 2.16 1.62
C ALA A 139 -14.09 1.73 0.98
N TYR A 140 -14.30 2.23 -0.21
CA TYR A 140 -15.37 1.81 -1.09
C TYR A 140 -14.80 1.58 -2.49
N GLY A 141 -15.23 0.50 -3.12
CA GLY A 141 -14.77 0.18 -4.45
C GLY A 141 -15.79 -0.59 -5.28
N TYR A 142 -15.40 -0.76 -6.53
CA TYR A 142 -16.17 -1.52 -7.51
C TYR A 142 -15.23 -2.36 -8.37
N ALA A 143 -15.59 -3.63 -8.57
CA ALA A 143 -14.87 -4.57 -9.43
C ALA A 143 -15.69 -4.90 -10.69
N TRP A 144 -15.10 -4.59 -11.86
CA TRP A 144 -15.63 -4.97 -13.16
C TRP A 144 -15.02 -6.30 -13.59
N ILE A 145 -15.84 -7.27 -13.94
CA ILE A 145 -15.40 -8.54 -14.51
C ILE A 145 -15.05 -8.30 -15.97
N LEU A 146 -13.78 -8.40 -16.34
CA LEU A 146 -13.31 -8.26 -17.72
C LEU A 146 -13.31 -9.61 -18.47
N GLY A 147 -13.26 -10.70 -17.75
CA GLY A 147 -13.21 -12.04 -18.32
C GLY A 147 -13.19 -13.13 -17.25
N ARG A 148 -12.82 -14.34 -17.63
CA ARG A 148 -12.88 -15.52 -16.75
C ARG A 148 -12.02 -15.40 -15.49
N HIS A 149 -10.86 -14.75 -15.61
CA HIS A 149 -9.87 -14.64 -14.54
C HIS A 149 -9.44 -13.18 -14.29
N TRP A 150 -9.86 -12.22 -15.10
CA TRP A 150 -9.41 -10.86 -15.03
C TRP A 150 -10.50 -9.91 -14.62
N ASN A 151 -10.21 -9.10 -13.60
CA ASN A 151 -11.07 -8.01 -13.15
C ASN A 151 -10.28 -6.70 -13.16
N LEU A 152 -10.99 -5.61 -13.38
CA LEU A 152 -10.54 -4.26 -13.10
C LEU A 152 -11.25 -3.79 -11.84
N GLU A 153 -10.52 -3.19 -10.92
CA GLU A 153 -11.07 -2.72 -9.65
C GLU A 153 -10.69 -1.26 -9.46
N ALA A 154 -11.67 -0.42 -9.11
CA ALA A 154 -11.41 0.94 -8.66
C ALA A 154 -11.82 1.11 -7.22
N GLU A 155 -10.99 1.78 -6.43
CA GLU A 155 -11.17 1.91 -4.99
C GLU A 155 -10.69 3.27 -4.49
N ILE A 156 -11.46 3.86 -3.58
CA ILE A 156 -11.09 5.05 -2.83
C ILE A 156 -11.31 4.81 -1.34
N GLY A 157 -10.38 5.26 -0.51
CA GLY A 157 -10.46 5.12 0.94
C GLY A 157 -10.14 6.43 1.66
N PHE A 158 -10.80 6.63 2.78
CA PHE A 158 -10.61 7.75 3.68
C PHE A 158 -10.33 7.23 5.08
N GLY A 159 -9.47 7.93 5.79
CA GLY A 159 -9.09 7.49 7.13
C GLY A 159 -8.24 8.50 7.88
N TYR A 160 -7.66 7.98 8.93
CA TYR A 160 -6.76 8.70 9.81
C TYR A 160 -5.38 8.04 9.79
N SER A 161 -4.34 8.87 9.75
CA SER A 161 -2.94 8.45 9.88
C SER A 161 -2.23 9.25 10.94
N TYR A 162 -1.53 8.54 11.81
CA TYR A 162 -0.57 9.09 12.76
C TYR A 162 0.84 8.87 12.23
N THR A 163 1.63 9.94 12.19
CA THR A 163 2.99 9.94 11.65
C THR A 163 3.95 10.52 12.66
N ARG A 164 5.14 9.93 12.78
CA ARG A 164 6.29 10.54 13.48
C ARG A 164 7.44 10.70 12.51
N TYR A 165 8.04 11.87 12.48
CA TYR A 165 9.11 12.16 11.54
C TYR A 165 10.24 13.00 12.11
N ASP A 166 11.42 12.77 11.52
CA ASP A 166 12.60 13.62 11.65
C ASP A 166 12.76 14.48 10.40
N ARG A 167 13.13 15.74 10.58
CA ARG A 167 13.42 16.67 9.50
C ARG A 167 14.89 17.00 9.43
N PHE A 168 15.46 16.95 8.23
CA PHE A 168 16.86 17.28 7.94
C PHE A 168 16.94 18.48 6.99
N ARG A 169 17.96 19.34 7.17
CA ARG A 169 18.10 20.62 6.47
C ARG A 169 18.39 20.49 4.98
N CYS A 170 18.97 19.40 4.53
CA CYS A 170 19.19 19.15 3.12
C CYS A 170 18.93 17.68 2.78
N VAL A 171 18.80 17.39 1.50
CA VAL A 171 18.41 16.06 1.02
C VAL A 171 19.54 15.04 1.20
N GLY A 172 20.80 15.45 0.98
CA GLY A 172 21.97 14.58 0.99
C GLY A 172 22.64 14.43 2.35
N CYS A 173 22.99 15.54 3.01
CA CYS A 173 23.94 15.59 4.13
C CYS A 173 23.55 16.52 5.29
N GLY A 174 22.29 16.93 5.38
CA GLY A 174 21.87 17.95 6.33
C GLY A 174 21.86 17.51 7.78
N LYS A 175 22.15 18.46 8.67
CA LYS A 175 21.96 18.32 10.10
C LYS A 175 20.48 18.15 10.42
N ARG A 176 20.16 17.24 11.37
CA ARG A 176 18.79 17.08 11.86
C ARG A 176 18.32 18.38 12.52
N ILE A 177 17.17 18.90 12.08
CA ILE A 177 16.60 20.16 12.57
C ILE A 177 15.49 19.87 13.58
N GLU A 178 14.68 18.85 13.29
CA GLU A 178 13.57 18.43 14.12
C GLU A 178 13.65 16.94 14.35
N THR A 179 13.33 16.51 15.56
CA THR A 179 13.37 15.10 15.97
C THR A 179 11.99 14.72 16.48
N ASP A 180 11.51 13.55 15.99
CA ASP A 180 10.33 12.85 16.52
C ASP A 180 9.06 13.71 16.60
N ARG A 181 8.79 14.50 15.54
CA ARG A 181 7.61 15.35 15.48
C ARG A 181 6.36 14.53 15.16
N PRO A 182 5.33 14.61 15.99
CA PRO A 182 4.05 13.97 15.68
C PRO A 182 3.28 14.79 14.63
N HIS A 183 2.59 14.09 13.73
CA HIS A 183 1.68 14.68 12.77
C HIS A 183 0.43 13.82 12.61
N HIS A 184 -0.73 14.45 12.61
CA HIS A 184 -2.03 13.82 12.46
C HIS A 184 -2.62 14.20 11.10
N TYR A 185 -3.08 13.21 10.38
CA TYR A 185 -3.67 13.41 9.07
C TYR A 185 -5.05 12.74 9.01
N VAL A 186 -6.04 13.46 8.50
CA VAL A 186 -7.36 12.95 8.17
C VAL A 186 -7.63 13.28 6.71
N GLY A 187 -7.93 12.26 5.91
CA GLY A 187 -8.17 12.45 4.49
C GLY A 187 -8.09 11.15 3.69
N PRO A 188 -7.88 11.24 2.36
CA PRO A 188 -7.71 10.07 1.51
C PRO A 188 -6.50 9.23 1.95
N THR A 189 -6.73 7.96 2.28
CA THR A 189 -5.70 7.00 2.70
C THR A 189 -5.45 5.89 1.68
N LYS A 190 -6.34 5.78 0.70
CA LYS A 190 -6.24 4.80 -0.38
C LYS A 190 -6.83 5.37 -1.67
N ALA A 191 -6.14 5.17 -2.78
CA ALA A 191 -6.64 5.38 -4.13
C ALA A 191 -6.00 4.33 -5.03
N ALA A 192 -6.81 3.49 -5.65
CA ALA A 192 -6.31 2.38 -6.45
C ALA A 192 -7.16 2.14 -7.69
N ILE A 193 -6.47 1.83 -8.78
CA ILE A 193 -7.03 1.17 -9.95
C ILE A 193 -6.23 -0.12 -10.10
N ASN A 194 -6.83 -1.24 -9.70
CA ASN A 194 -6.17 -2.53 -9.65
C ASN A 194 -6.51 -3.37 -10.87
N LEU A 195 -5.49 -3.95 -11.48
CA LEU A 195 -5.67 -5.12 -12.34
C LEU A 195 -5.59 -6.36 -11.46
N VAL A 196 -6.63 -7.18 -11.49
CA VAL A 196 -6.83 -8.31 -10.59
C VAL A 196 -6.90 -9.61 -11.39
N TYR A 197 -6.09 -10.59 -11.00
CA TYR A 197 -6.18 -11.95 -11.53
C TYR A 197 -6.76 -12.87 -10.46
N VAL A 198 -7.88 -13.51 -10.76
CA VAL A 198 -8.63 -14.39 -9.86
C VAL A 198 -8.39 -15.84 -10.27
N PHE A 199 -7.99 -16.68 -9.30
CA PHE A 199 -7.66 -18.10 -9.49
C PHE A 199 -8.88 -19.01 -9.36
#